data_de93748e6c9520cd29013b7bf0346794
#
_entry.id   de93748e6c9520cd29013b7bf0346794
#
_cell.length_a   1.000
_cell.length_b   1.000
_cell.length_c   1.000
_cell.angle_alpha   90.00
_cell.angle_beta   90.00
_cell.angle_gamma   90.00
#
_symmetry.space_group_name_H-M   'P 1'
#
loop_
_entity.id
_entity.type
_entity.pdbx_description
1 polymer ?
#
loop_
_entity_poly.entity_id
_entity_poly.type
_entity_poly.pdbx_seq_one_letter_code
_entity_poly.pdbx_strand_id
1 'polypeptide(L)'
;MVEFHLTGQALWDKMNRAVEKVQERLEKTARTLEAAEIPYAIIGGNAVRAWVAQADEAAVRTTRDVDILLRRSDLPMAVQAMESAGFVYRHSAGTDMFLDSADANARDAVYVLIAGEKVRKTDLIAAPDVDESVPVNSHRTLTLEALVRMKLNVFRRKDQMHLIDMLDVELINASWVKRFSPELAQRLQQLIDNPEG
;
A
#
# COMPACT_ATOMS: atom_id res chain seq x y z
N MET A 1 -11.67 -26.45 -20.44
CA MET A 1 -10.27 -26.24 -20.88
C MET A 1 -10.02 -24.73 -20.84
N VAL A 2 -9.04 -24.27 -20.09
CA VAL A 2 -8.70 -22.84 -20.06
C VAL A 2 -7.83 -22.59 -21.29
N GLU A 3 -8.30 -21.78 -22.22
CA GLU A 3 -7.56 -21.40 -23.43
C GLU A 3 -6.55 -20.30 -23.08
N PHE A 4 -5.27 -20.57 -23.19
CA PHE A 4 -4.21 -19.58 -22.96
C PHE A 4 -4.01 -18.76 -24.24
N HIS A 5 -4.48 -17.51 -24.22
CA HIS A 5 -4.43 -16.62 -25.40
C HIS A 5 -3.09 -15.92 -25.60
N LEU A 6 -2.16 -16.00 -24.63
CA LEU A 6 -0.85 -15.35 -24.69
C LEU A 6 0.24 -16.31 -24.20
N THR A 7 1.33 -16.42 -24.95
CA THR A 7 2.51 -17.22 -24.61
C THR A 7 3.79 -16.45 -24.93
N GLY A 8 4.91 -16.85 -24.31
CA GLY A 8 6.23 -16.32 -24.62
C GLY A 8 6.35 -14.80 -24.41
N GLN A 9 6.98 -14.11 -25.37
CA GLN A 9 7.30 -12.68 -25.30
C GLN A 9 6.06 -11.79 -25.08
N ALA A 10 4.95 -12.09 -25.74
CA ALA A 10 3.70 -11.31 -25.60
C ALA A 10 3.14 -11.32 -24.17
N LEU A 11 3.29 -12.42 -23.44
CA LEU A 11 2.92 -12.52 -22.04
C LEU A 11 3.83 -11.65 -21.16
N TRP A 12 5.15 -11.73 -21.36
CA TRP A 12 6.12 -10.90 -20.65
C TRP A 12 5.88 -9.41 -20.88
N ASP A 13 5.67 -8.99 -22.12
CA ASP A 13 5.39 -7.59 -22.46
C ASP A 13 4.09 -7.09 -21.77
N LYS A 14 3.08 -7.94 -21.66
CA LYS A 14 1.83 -7.60 -20.96
C LYS A 14 2.05 -7.46 -19.45
N MET A 15 2.85 -8.34 -18.86
CA MET A 15 3.19 -8.27 -17.44
C MET A 15 4.00 -7.00 -17.14
N ASN A 16 5.01 -6.69 -17.91
CA ASN A 16 5.83 -5.49 -17.74
C ASN A 16 4.99 -4.22 -17.87
N ARG A 17 4.15 -4.10 -18.91
CA ARG A 17 3.22 -2.96 -19.05
C ARG A 17 2.25 -2.82 -17.88
N ALA A 18 1.84 -3.92 -17.24
CA ALA A 18 0.99 -3.83 -16.06
C ALA A 18 1.72 -3.26 -14.86
N VAL A 19 2.99 -3.62 -14.66
CA VAL A 19 3.86 -3.07 -13.61
C VAL A 19 4.16 -1.59 -13.87
N GLU A 20 4.52 -1.23 -15.09
CA GLU A 20 4.78 0.16 -15.51
C GLU A 20 3.58 1.08 -15.23
N LYS A 21 2.36 0.66 -15.57
CA LYS A 21 1.14 1.42 -15.30
C LYS A 21 0.91 1.70 -13.80
N VAL A 22 1.24 0.74 -12.94
CA VAL A 22 1.13 0.96 -11.49
C VAL A 22 2.16 1.98 -11.03
N GLN A 23 3.38 1.88 -11.54
CA GLN A 23 4.45 2.83 -11.21
C GLN A 23 4.11 4.25 -11.69
N GLU A 24 3.65 4.40 -12.93
CA GLU A 24 3.21 5.68 -13.50
C GLU A 24 2.07 6.31 -12.67
N ARG A 25 1.09 5.50 -12.25
CA ARG A 25 -0.01 5.95 -11.39
C ARG A 25 0.48 6.41 -10.02
N LEU A 26 1.39 5.66 -9.41
CA LEU A 26 2.01 6.00 -8.13
C LEU A 26 2.75 7.34 -8.23
N GLU A 27 3.60 7.49 -9.24
CA GLU A 27 4.37 8.71 -9.47
C GLU A 27 3.49 9.92 -9.77
N LYS A 28 2.46 9.74 -10.60
CA LYS A 28 1.48 10.79 -10.90
C LYS A 28 0.74 11.22 -9.65
N THR A 29 0.31 10.27 -8.82
CA THR A 29 -0.37 10.54 -7.55
C THR A 29 0.53 11.33 -6.61
N ALA A 30 1.74 10.85 -6.37
CA ALA A 30 2.70 11.49 -5.48
C ALA A 30 3.01 12.92 -5.92
N ARG A 31 3.39 13.12 -7.19
CA ARG A 31 3.67 14.45 -7.75
C ARG A 31 2.48 15.40 -7.65
N THR A 32 1.26 14.91 -7.86
CA THR A 32 0.04 15.73 -7.76
C THR A 32 -0.19 16.22 -6.34
N LEU A 33 -0.07 15.35 -5.35
CA LEU A 33 -0.25 15.69 -3.94
C LEU A 33 0.87 16.60 -3.44
N GLU A 34 2.12 16.35 -3.83
CA GLU A 34 3.28 17.18 -3.50
C GLU A 34 3.17 18.58 -4.09
N ALA A 35 2.78 18.71 -5.36
CA ALA A 35 2.57 20.00 -6.01
C ALA A 35 1.44 20.83 -5.38
N ALA A 36 0.47 20.18 -4.77
CA ALA A 36 -0.62 20.80 -4.03
C ALA A 36 -0.31 20.98 -2.53
N GLU A 37 0.91 20.65 -2.09
CA GLU A 37 1.36 20.71 -0.68
C GLU A 37 0.45 19.92 0.29
N ILE A 38 -0.15 18.82 -0.21
CA ILE A 38 -1.04 17.96 0.57
C ILE A 38 -0.23 16.86 1.24
N PRO A 39 -0.21 16.78 2.59
CA PRO A 39 0.45 15.70 3.30
C PRO A 39 -0.18 14.34 2.97
N TYR A 40 0.66 13.37 2.62
CA TYR A 40 0.24 12.01 2.31
C TYR A 40 1.29 10.99 2.73
N ALA A 41 0.93 9.72 2.74
CA ALA A 41 1.88 8.63 2.78
C ALA A 41 1.46 7.49 1.85
N ILE A 42 2.42 6.93 1.11
CA ILE A 42 2.22 5.66 0.41
C ILE A 42 2.14 4.56 1.45
N ILE A 43 1.12 3.70 1.32
CA ILE A 43 0.85 2.56 2.19
C ILE A 43 0.65 1.29 1.36
N GLY A 44 0.10 0.24 1.95
CA GLY A 44 -0.29 -0.96 1.22
C GLY A 44 0.86 -1.76 0.64
N GLY A 45 0.65 -2.34 -0.53
CA GLY A 45 1.64 -3.18 -1.21
C GLY A 45 2.83 -2.39 -1.77
N ASN A 46 2.61 -1.14 -2.22
CA ASN A 46 3.70 -0.30 -2.72
C ASN A 46 4.66 0.15 -1.61
N ALA A 47 4.15 0.41 -0.40
CA ALA A 47 5.00 0.69 0.75
C ALA A 47 5.86 -0.53 1.12
N VAL A 48 5.27 -1.74 1.15
CA VAL A 48 6.03 -2.99 1.37
C VAL A 48 7.11 -3.15 0.32
N ARG A 49 6.74 -2.98 -0.97
CA ARG A 49 7.68 -3.05 -2.08
C ARG A 49 8.85 -2.07 -1.92
N ALA A 50 8.56 -0.83 -1.53
CA ALA A 50 9.57 0.20 -1.35
C ALA A 50 10.56 -0.17 -0.23
N TRP A 51 10.09 -0.73 0.88
CA TRP A 51 10.93 -1.17 1.99
C TRP A 51 11.71 -2.44 1.67
N VAL A 52 11.07 -3.47 1.09
CA VAL A 52 11.73 -4.73 0.71
C VAL A 52 12.86 -4.46 -0.29
N ALA A 53 12.64 -3.58 -1.27
CA ALA A 53 13.66 -3.21 -2.24
C ALA A 53 14.90 -2.54 -1.63
N GLN A 54 14.82 -1.98 -0.42
CA GLN A 54 16.00 -1.46 0.29
C GLN A 54 16.91 -2.57 0.83
N ALA A 55 16.37 -3.76 1.07
CA ALA A 55 17.09 -4.91 1.57
C ALA A 55 17.44 -5.91 0.45
N ASP A 56 16.47 -6.23 -0.41
CA ASP A 56 16.65 -7.16 -1.54
C ASP A 56 15.68 -6.82 -2.69
N GLU A 57 16.21 -6.32 -3.81
CA GLU A 57 15.43 -6.02 -5.01
C GLU A 57 14.80 -7.26 -5.63
N ALA A 58 15.43 -8.44 -5.48
CA ALA A 58 14.92 -9.69 -6.07
C ALA A 58 13.71 -10.26 -5.31
N ALA A 59 13.55 -9.89 -4.03
CA ALA A 59 12.43 -10.34 -3.20
C ALA A 59 11.14 -9.51 -3.42
N VAL A 60 11.18 -8.49 -4.28
CA VAL A 60 10.07 -7.57 -4.50
C VAL A 60 8.88 -8.23 -5.18
N ARG A 61 7.70 -8.17 -4.55
CA ARG A 61 6.43 -8.59 -5.17
C ARG A 61 5.72 -7.43 -5.86
N THR A 62 5.04 -7.73 -6.95
CA THR A 62 4.22 -6.75 -7.66
C THR A 62 2.86 -6.57 -6.99
N THR A 63 2.33 -5.34 -7.05
CA THR A 63 0.96 -4.99 -6.64
C THR A 63 0.26 -4.27 -7.78
N ARG A 64 -1.07 -4.27 -7.80
CA ARG A 64 -1.88 -3.63 -8.85
C ARG A 64 -2.43 -2.28 -8.42
N ASP A 65 -2.71 -2.16 -7.15
CA ASP A 65 -3.37 -1.04 -6.52
C ASP A 65 -2.33 -0.07 -5.97
N VAL A 66 -2.63 1.20 -5.98
CA VAL A 66 -1.93 2.23 -5.23
C VAL A 66 -2.78 2.56 -4.02
N ASP A 67 -2.21 2.44 -2.83
CA ASP A 67 -2.88 2.78 -1.58
C ASP A 67 -2.19 4.00 -0.97
N ILE A 68 -2.94 5.04 -0.63
CA ILE A 68 -2.44 6.24 0.04
C ILE A 68 -3.17 6.50 1.35
N LEU A 69 -2.49 7.14 2.27
CA LEU A 69 -3.02 7.66 3.52
C LEU A 69 -3.17 9.17 3.40
N LEU A 70 -4.35 9.70 3.74
CA LEU A 70 -4.64 11.13 3.80
C LEU A 70 -5.36 11.45 5.12
N ARG A 71 -5.25 12.68 5.60
CA ARG A 71 -6.14 13.17 6.66
C ARG A 71 -7.51 13.49 6.08
N ARG A 72 -8.55 13.31 6.88
CA ARG A 72 -9.93 13.65 6.49
C ARG A 72 -10.08 15.10 6.09
N SER A 73 -9.38 16.01 6.76
CA SER A 73 -9.36 17.44 6.47
C SER A 73 -8.84 17.77 5.07
N ASP A 74 -7.89 16.96 4.57
CA ASP A 74 -7.17 17.24 3.34
C ASP A 74 -7.84 16.59 2.12
N LEU A 75 -8.80 15.66 2.35
CA LEU A 75 -9.49 14.93 1.29
C LEU A 75 -10.15 15.86 0.24
N PRO A 76 -10.87 16.97 0.61
CA PRO A 76 -11.47 17.84 -0.39
C PRO A 76 -10.43 18.49 -1.31
N MET A 77 -9.30 18.95 -0.78
CA MET A 77 -8.22 19.52 -1.56
C MET A 77 -7.54 18.45 -2.43
N ALA A 78 -7.36 17.25 -1.89
CA ALA A 78 -6.81 16.12 -2.65
C ALA A 78 -7.72 15.75 -3.83
N VAL A 79 -9.04 15.74 -3.64
CA VAL A 79 -10.00 15.52 -4.73
C VAL A 79 -9.81 16.55 -5.83
N GLN A 80 -9.78 17.83 -5.49
CA GLN A 80 -9.60 18.90 -6.48
C GLN A 80 -8.27 18.81 -7.24
N ALA A 81 -7.17 18.54 -6.53
CA ALA A 81 -5.85 18.41 -7.14
C ALA A 81 -5.77 17.19 -8.07
N MET A 82 -6.27 16.03 -7.61
CA MET A 82 -6.25 14.78 -8.37
C MET A 82 -7.16 14.87 -9.62
N GLU A 83 -8.35 15.48 -9.52
CA GLU A 83 -9.21 15.70 -10.67
C GLU A 83 -8.59 16.66 -11.68
N SER A 84 -7.93 17.73 -11.22
CA SER A 84 -7.17 18.64 -12.09
C SER A 84 -6.02 17.93 -12.82
N ALA A 85 -5.44 16.89 -12.20
CA ALA A 85 -4.44 16.02 -12.82
C ALA A 85 -5.06 14.93 -13.74
N GLY A 86 -6.39 14.92 -13.91
CA GLY A 86 -7.11 14.01 -14.82
C GLY A 86 -7.49 12.65 -14.20
N PHE A 87 -7.47 12.51 -12.88
CA PHE A 87 -8.12 11.40 -12.21
C PHE A 87 -9.63 11.66 -12.08
N VAL A 88 -10.39 10.60 -11.83
CA VAL A 88 -11.82 10.68 -11.53
C VAL A 88 -12.04 10.20 -10.10
N TYR A 89 -12.51 11.10 -9.23
CA TYR A 89 -12.86 10.73 -7.87
C TYR A 89 -14.13 9.89 -7.82
N ARG A 90 -14.12 8.89 -6.96
CA ARG A 90 -15.30 8.05 -6.66
C ARG A 90 -15.32 7.66 -5.20
N HIS A 91 -16.49 7.80 -4.58
CA HIS A 91 -16.78 7.20 -3.28
C HIS A 91 -17.75 6.03 -3.48
N SER A 92 -17.38 4.85 -3.04
CA SER A 92 -18.22 3.66 -3.17
C SER A 92 -18.00 2.69 -2.01
N ALA A 93 -19.08 2.19 -1.46
CA ALA A 93 -19.06 1.24 -0.33
C ALA A 93 -18.19 1.69 0.86
N GLY A 94 -18.19 3.00 1.15
CA GLY A 94 -17.41 3.57 2.25
C GLY A 94 -15.91 3.72 1.96
N THR A 95 -15.50 3.62 0.68
CA THR A 95 -14.11 3.74 0.26
C THR A 95 -13.97 4.89 -0.73
N ASP A 96 -13.03 5.77 -0.47
CA ASP A 96 -12.63 6.86 -1.36
C ASP A 96 -11.54 6.35 -2.32
N MET A 97 -11.66 6.68 -3.61
CA MET A 97 -10.69 6.25 -4.62
C MET A 97 -10.59 7.23 -5.78
N PHE A 98 -9.45 7.20 -6.47
CA PHE A 98 -9.23 7.92 -7.71
C PHE A 98 -8.98 6.91 -8.83
N LEU A 99 -9.67 7.08 -9.95
CA LEU A 99 -9.56 6.27 -11.14
C LEU A 99 -8.80 7.03 -12.22
N ASP A 100 -8.06 6.33 -13.08
CA ASP A 100 -7.33 6.94 -14.21
C ASP A 100 -8.30 7.52 -15.27
N SER A 101 -9.55 7.03 -15.33
CA SER A 101 -10.64 7.53 -16.18
C SER A 101 -11.99 7.07 -15.63
N ALA A 102 -13.08 7.63 -16.16
CA ALA A 102 -14.44 7.25 -15.76
C ALA A 102 -14.75 5.77 -15.99
N ASP A 103 -14.16 5.17 -17.04
CA ASP A 103 -14.34 3.77 -17.43
C ASP A 103 -13.26 2.83 -16.84
N ALA A 104 -12.33 3.37 -16.04
CA ALA A 104 -11.27 2.57 -15.46
C ALA A 104 -11.82 1.55 -14.44
N ASN A 105 -11.16 0.39 -14.38
CA ASN A 105 -11.54 -0.64 -13.43
C ASN A 105 -11.13 -0.21 -12.01
N ALA A 106 -12.04 -0.36 -11.05
CA ALA A 106 -11.75 -0.07 -9.65
C ALA A 106 -10.54 -0.86 -9.09
N ARG A 107 -10.21 -2.02 -9.67
CA ARG A 107 -9.00 -2.78 -9.29
C ARG A 107 -7.69 -2.07 -9.61
N ASP A 108 -7.74 -1.08 -10.47
CA ASP A 108 -6.58 -0.29 -10.91
C ASP A 108 -6.66 1.15 -10.36
N ALA A 109 -7.30 1.35 -9.21
CA ALA A 109 -7.50 2.66 -8.59
C ALA A 109 -6.34 3.05 -7.65
N VAL A 110 -6.32 4.33 -7.29
CA VAL A 110 -5.65 4.84 -6.10
C VAL A 110 -6.67 4.83 -4.97
N TYR A 111 -6.48 3.97 -3.98
CA TYR A 111 -7.33 3.87 -2.80
C TYR A 111 -6.87 4.81 -1.71
N VAL A 112 -7.83 5.48 -1.08
CA VAL A 112 -7.56 6.39 0.03
C VAL A 112 -7.98 5.74 1.34
N LEU A 113 -7.04 5.66 2.27
CA LEU A 113 -7.33 5.38 3.67
C LEU A 113 -7.25 6.69 4.46
N ILE A 114 -8.09 6.81 5.48
CA ILE A 114 -8.10 8.02 6.31
C ILE A 114 -7.25 7.81 7.56
N ALA A 115 -6.27 8.69 7.74
CA ALA A 115 -5.40 8.73 8.90
C ALA A 115 -6.20 8.93 10.21
N GLY A 116 -5.80 8.22 11.25
CA GLY A 116 -6.44 8.30 12.55
C GLY A 116 -7.81 7.62 12.64
N GLU A 117 -8.32 7.02 11.57
CA GLU A 117 -9.61 6.33 11.56
C GLU A 117 -9.44 4.81 11.47
N LYS A 118 -10.39 4.06 12.04
CA LYS A 118 -10.47 2.61 11.84
C LYS A 118 -11.07 2.32 10.47
N VAL A 119 -10.38 1.52 9.64
CA VAL A 119 -10.87 1.10 8.33
C VAL A 119 -12.05 0.14 8.49
N ARG A 120 -12.01 -0.70 9.52
CA ARG A 120 -13.08 -1.64 9.87
C ARG A 120 -13.42 -1.53 11.35
N LYS A 121 -14.67 -1.81 11.70
CA LYS A 121 -15.09 -1.85 13.12
C LYS A 121 -14.30 -2.88 13.93
N THR A 122 -13.82 -3.94 13.29
CA THR A 122 -13.04 -5.04 13.89
C THR A 122 -11.57 -4.72 14.05
N ASP A 123 -11.07 -3.61 13.48
CA ASP A 123 -9.66 -3.24 13.63
C ASP A 123 -9.35 -2.90 15.08
N LEU A 124 -8.23 -3.42 15.60
CA LEU A 124 -7.81 -3.21 16.98
C LEU A 124 -7.43 -1.74 17.23
N ILE A 125 -6.76 -1.13 16.26
CA ILE A 125 -6.28 0.25 16.32
C ILE A 125 -6.70 1.04 15.08
N ALA A 126 -6.66 2.36 15.16
CA ALA A 126 -6.84 3.26 14.02
C ALA A 126 -5.63 3.19 13.05
N ALA A 127 -5.83 3.64 11.82
CA ALA A 127 -4.73 3.87 10.88
C ALA A 127 -3.74 4.91 11.45
N PRO A 128 -2.44 4.82 11.10
CA PRO A 128 -1.45 5.81 11.51
C PRO A 128 -1.74 7.20 10.94
N ASP A 129 -1.03 8.21 11.44
CA ASP A 129 -1.06 9.54 10.84
C ASP A 129 -0.08 9.64 9.66
N VAL A 130 -0.32 10.57 8.73
CA VAL A 130 0.58 10.86 7.60
C VAL A 130 1.96 11.35 8.06
N ASP A 131 2.06 11.92 9.26
CA ASP A 131 3.34 12.34 9.85
C ASP A 131 4.24 11.15 10.20
N GLU A 132 3.69 9.96 10.34
CA GLU A 132 4.47 8.72 10.49
C GLU A 132 5.07 8.24 9.15
N SER A 133 5.39 9.16 8.24
CA SER A 133 5.98 8.87 6.94
C SER A 133 7.39 9.40 6.82
N VAL A 134 8.19 8.73 5.99
CA VAL A 134 9.57 9.11 5.66
C VAL A 134 9.77 9.03 4.15
N PRO A 135 10.76 9.75 3.59
CA PRO A 135 11.15 9.55 2.21
C PRO A 135 11.75 8.14 2.04
N VAL A 136 11.17 7.34 1.13
CA VAL A 136 11.74 6.07 0.68
C VAL A 136 11.73 6.10 -0.84
N ASN A 137 12.91 5.96 -1.45
CA ASN A 137 13.12 6.27 -2.87
C ASN A 137 12.68 7.72 -3.18
N SER A 138 11.70 7.91 -4.04
CA SER A 138 11.23 9.24 -4.47
C SER A 138 9.91 9.66 -3.82
N HIS A 139 9.37 8.91 -2.86
CA HIS A 139 8.02 9.15 -2.34
C HIS A 139 7.96 9.12 -0.82
N ARG A 140 7.04 9.88 -0.25
CA ARG A 140 6.70 9.76 1.18
C ARG A 140 5.97 8.45 1.42
N THR A 141 6.64 7.56 2.13
CA THR A 141 6.14 6.21 2.45
C THR A 141 6.01 6.08 3.96
N LEU A 142 4.98 5.38 4.40
CA LEU A 142 4.78 5.11 5.83
C LEU A 142 6.05 4.50 6.43
N THR A 143 6.44 4.91 7.64
CA THR A 143 7.60 4.32 8.33
C THR A 143 7.43 2.80 8.43
N LEU A 144 8.53 2.07 8.45
CA LEU A 144 8.49 0.61 8.51
C LEU A 144 7.68 0.13 9.73
N GLU A 145 7.86 0.77 10.90
CA GLU A 145 7.14 0.39 12.13
C GLU A 145 5.63 0.63 12.00
N ALA A 146 5.21 1.78 11.48
CA ALA A 146 3.80 2.08 11.27
C ALA A 146 3.18 1.15 10.22
N LEU A 147 3.92 0.79 9.16
CA LEU A 147 3.47 -0.16 8.14
C LEU A 147 3.28 -1.57 8.72
N VAL A 148 4.24 -2.06 9.50
CA VAL A 148 4.15 -3.35 10.18
C VAL A 148 2.97 -3.37 11.15
N ARG A 149 2.82 -2.33 11.97
CA ARG A 149 1.70 -2.15 12.90
C ARG A 149 0.36 -2.21 12.18
N MET A 150 0.24 -1.54 11.02
CA MET A 150 -0.95 -1.53 10.20
C MET A 150 -1.25 -2.92 9.61
N LYS A 151 -0.24 -3.65 9.13
CA LYS A 151 -0.38 -5.02 8.63
C LYS A 151 -0.80 -6.00 9.73
N LEU A 152 -0.18 -5.90 10.89
CA LEU A 152 -0.55 -6.70 12.07
C LEU A 152 -1.98 -6.41 12.54
N ASN A 153 -2.45 -5.15 12.44
CA ASN A 153 -3.80 -4.77 12.83
C ASN A 153 -4.87 -5.44 11.95
N VAL A 154 -4.70 -5.42 10.63
CA VAL A 154 -5.68 -5.99 9.69
C VAL A 154 -5.54 -7.51 9.55
N PHE A 155 -4.33 -8.01 9.47
CA PHE A 155 -3.90 -9.41 9.53
C PHE A 155 -4.60 -10.38 8.55
N ARG A 156 -5.01 -9.90 7.34
CA ARG A 156 -5.50 -10.76 6.26
C ARG A 156 -4.34 -11.59 5.68
N ARG A 157 -4.62 -12.64 4.94
CA ARG A 157 -3.59 -13.45 4.26
C ARG A 157 -2.58 -12.60 3.47
N LYS A 158 -3.06 -11.60 2.71
CA LYS A 158 -2.17 -10.66 1.99
C LYS A 158 -1.27 -9.87 2.95
N ASP A 159 -1.79 -9.47 4.10
CA ASP A 159 -1.02 -8.72 5.10
C ASP A 159 0.02 -9.61 5.79
N GLN A 160 -0.33 -10.86 6.07
CA GLN A 160 0.59 -11.88 6.59
C GLN A 160 1.73 -12.17 5.61
N MET A 161 1.43 -12.36 4.31
CA MET A 161 2.46 -12.52 3.26
C MET A 161 3.42 -11.34 3.21
N HIS A 162 2.92 -10.11 3.29
CA HIS A 162 3.76 -8.92 3.33
C HIS A 162 4.66 -8.86 4.57
N LEU A 163 4.18 -9.34 5.73
CA LEU A 163 4.98 -9.43 6.95
C LEU A 163 6.06 -10.51 6.83
N ILE A 164 5.74 -11.65 6.22
CA ILE A 164 6.70 -12.71 5.92
C ILE A 164 7.77 -12.20 4.95
N ASP A 165 7.40 -11.53 3.86
CA ASP A 165 8.36 -10.93 2.94
C ASP A 165 9.36 -10.00 3.65
N MET A 166 8.90 -9.21 4.64
CA MET A 166 9.76 -8.34 5.44
C MET A 166 10.62 -9.11 6.47
N LEU A 167 10.14 -10.25 6.98
CA LEU A 167 10.92 -11.15 7.84
C LEU A 167 12.02 -11.86 7.04
N ASP A 168 11.71 -12.35 5.86
CA ASP A 168 12.62 -13.11 4.99
C ASP A 168 13.84 -12.27 4.55
N VAL A 169 13.65 -10.96 4.36
CA VAL A 169 14.75 -10.02 4.03
C VAL A 169 15.33 -9.31 5.27
N GLU A 170 15.01 -9.78 6.46
CA GLU A 170 15.50 -9.28 7.75
C GLU A 170 15.22 -7.79 8.05
N LEU A 171 14.28 -7.18 7.34
CA LEU A 171 13.78 -5.82 7.66
C LEU A 171 13.14 -5.76 9.04
N ILE A 172 12.47 -6.84 9.43
CA ILE A 172 11.91 -7.04 10.76
C ILE A 172 12.34 -8.41 11.28
N ASN A 173 12.36 -8.60 12.59
CA ASN A 173 12.77 -9.83 13.22
C ASN A 173 12.08 -10.01 14.58
N ALA A 174 12.42 -11.09 15.31
CA ALA A 174 11.82 -11.42 16.60
C ALA A 174 11.94 -10.30 17.66
N SER A 175 12.95 -9.41 17.56
CA SER A 175 13.07 -8.27 18.49
C SER A 175 11.93 -7.26 18.37
N TRP A 176 11.25 -7.24 17.22
CA TRP A 176 10.13 -6.34 16.95
C TRP A 176 8.86 -6.69 17.73
N VAL A 177 8.70 -7.93 18.17
CA VAL A 177 7.56 -8.38 18.98
C VAL A 177 7.34 -7.47 20.19
N LYS A 178 8.41 -6.99 20.81
CA LYS A 178 8.36 -6.12 22.00
C LYS A 178 7.90 -4.68 21.71
N ARG A 179 7.78 -4.29 20.45
CA ARG A 179 7.40 -2.93 20.05
C ARG A 179 5.89 -2.72 19.97
N PHE A 180 5.12 -3.82 19.99
CA PHE A 180 3.69 -3.79 19.72
C PHE A 180 2.86 -4.15 20.94
N SER A 181 1.56 -3.80 20.91
CA SER A 181 0.59 -4.25 21.91
C SER A 181 0.54 -5.79 21.98
N PRO A 182 0.10 -6.38 23.10
CA PRO A 182 0.07 -7.84 23.26
C PRO A 182 -0.60 -8.57 22.10
N GLU A 183 -1.71 -8.05 21.56
CA GLU A 183 -2.47 -8.68 20.49
C GLU A 183 -1.70 -8.64 19.16
N LEU A 184 -1.07 -7.51 18.83
CA LEU A 184 -0.25 -7.37 17.62
C LEU A 184 1.05 -8.16 17.75
N ALA A 185 1.66 -8.15 18.93
CA ALA A 185 2.85 -8.95 19.26
C ALA A 185 2.60 -10.44 19.07
N GLN A 186 1.45 -10.94 19.53
CA GLN A 186 1.05 -12.34 19.33
C GLN A 186 0.93 -12.70 17.85
N ARG A 187 0.36 -11.81 17.02
CA ARG A 187 0.25 -12.03 15.57
C ARG A 187 1.62 -12.08 14.89
N LEU A 188 2.55 -11.19 15.28
CA LEU A 188 3.91 -11.23 14.75
C LEU A 188 4.64 -12.51 15.17
N GLN A 189 4.54 -12.91 16.45
CA GLN A 189 5.13 -14.14 16.95
C GLN A 189 4.60 -15.38 16.21
N GLN A 190 3.28 -15.41 15.93
CA GLN A 190 2.66 -16.49 15.16
C GLN A 190 3.31 -16.67 13.77
N LEU A 191 3.62 -15.57 13.08
CA LEU A 191 4.26 -15.62 11.75
C LEU A 191 5.73 -16.05 11.84
N ILE A 192 6.41 -15.66 12.90
CA ILE A 192 7.81 -16.09 13.15
C ILE A 192 7.88 -17.58 13.45
N ASP A 193 6.94 -18.10 14.25
CA ASP A 193 6.91 -19.52 14.64
C ASP A 193 6.40 -20.42 13.51
N ASN A 194 5.55 -19.91 12.61
CA ASN A 194 4.94 -20.66 11.52
C ASN A 194 4.92 -19.84 10.22
N PRO A 195 6.05 -19.62 9.57
CA PRO A 195 6.14 -18.78 8.37
C PRO A 195 5.40 -19.38 7.15
N GLU A 196 5.20 -20.69 7.15
CA GLU A 196 4.49 -21.38 6.06
C GLU A 196 2.97 -21.54 6.28
N GLY A 197 2.44 -21.15 7.46
CA GLY A 197 1.00 -21.10 7.79
C GLY A 197 0.42 -22.34 8.42
#